data_1b7295e01c5cfb2b1bf7a827c8d2a716
#
_entry.id   1b7295e01c5cfb2b1bf7a827c8d2a716
#
_cell.length_a   1.000
_cell.length_b   1.000
_cell.length_c   1.000
_cell.angle_alpha   90.00
_cell.angle_beta   90.00
_cell.angle_gamma   90.00
#
_symmetry.space_group_name_H-M   'P 1'
#
loop_
_entity.id
_entity.type
_entity.pdbx_description
1 polymer ?
#
loop_
_entity_poly.entity_id
_entity_poly.type
_entity_poly.pdbx_seq_one_letter_code
_entity_poly.pdbx_strand_id
1 'polypeptide(L)'
;MDERYIKKLQEKSHKRFALEKYRDSDINITHCSFEGTPKKNPRDNTIMILLPDPFRKNKEFYEFTIDSIGQIEEIGTITNRDGQSALRVRVWIKKGVPAIKAKSFIVR
;
A
#
# COMPACT_ATOMS: atom_id res chain seq x y z
N MET A 1 -3.26 -1.74 -13.82
CA MET A 1 -2.93 -2.29 -12.48
C MET A 1 -3.11 -3.79 -12.50
N ASP A 2 -2.17 -4.52 -12.00
CA ASP A 2 -2.19 -5.98 -11.99
C ASP A 2 -2.84 -6.51 -10.71
N GLU A 3 -4.03 -7.10 -10.85
CA GLU A 3 -4.75 -7.72 -9.73
C GLU A 3 -3.96 -8.85 -9.06
N ARG A 4 -3.10 -9.54 -9.83
CA ARG A 4 -2.26 -10.62 -9.30
C ARG A 4 -1.24 -10.08 -8.31
N TYR A 5 -0.71 -8.90 -8.58
CA TYR A 5 0.24 -8.26 -7.68
C TYR A 5 -0.41 -7.94 -6.34
N ILE A 6 -1.63 -7.40 -6.37
CA ILE A 6 -2.38 -7.07 -5.15
C ILE A 6 -2.68 -8.34 -4.35
N LYS A 7 -3.10 -9.40 -5.01
CA LYS A 7 -3.35 -10.69 -4.34
C LYS A 7 -2.09 -11.24 -3.68
N LYS A 8 -0.93 -11.13 -4.33
CA LYS A 8 0.35 -11.54 -3.74
C LYS A 8 0.69 -10.73 -2.50
N LEU A 9 0.47 -9.42 -2.53
CA LEU A 9 0.70 -8.56 -1.38
C LEU A 9 -0.24 -8.91 -0.23
N GLN A 10 -1.51 -9.15 -0.53
CA GLN A 10 -2.51 -9.55 0.46
C GLN A 10 -2.15 -10.89 1.11
N GLU A 11 -1.71 -11.86 0.32
CA GLU A 11 -1.28 -13.16 0.83
C GLU A 11 -0.09 -13.04 1.79
N LYS A 12 0.92 -12.27 1.42
CA LYS A 12 2.09 -12.03 2.29
C LYS A 12 1.68 -11.34 3.59
N SER A 13 0.84 -10.33 3.49
CA SER A 13 0.34 -9.59 4.65
C SER A 13 -0.51 -10.48 5.54
N HIS A 14 -1.37 -11.30 4.94
CA HIS A 14 -2.24 -12.21 5.67
C HIS A 14 -1.45 -13.24 6.48
N LYS A 15 -0.40 -13.82 5.90
CA LYS A 15 0.46 -14.77 6.62
C LYS A 15 1.10 -14.15 7.84
N ARG A 16 1.56 -12.92 7.73
CA ARG A 16 2.16 -12.18 8.85
C ARG A 16 1.12 -11.77 9.89
N PHE A 17 0.02 -11.21 9.42
CA PHE A 17 -1.07 -10.72 10.25
C PHE A 17 -1.75 -11.85 11.01
N ALA A 18 -1.86 -13.02 10.40
CA ALA A 18 -2.48 -14.19 11.03
C ALA A 18 -1.78 -14.63 12.33
N LEU A 19 -0.49 -14.35 12.46
CA LEU A 19 0.26 -14.65 13.69
C LEU A 19 -0.08 -13.71 14.83
N GLU A 20 -0.58 -12.54 14.54
CA GLU A 20 -0.81 -11.47 15.51
C GLU A 20 -2.29 -11.11 15.70
N LYS A 21 -3.18 -11.63 14.85
CA LYS A 21 -4.58 -11.20 14.81
C LYS A 21 -5.34 -11.36 16.13
N TYR A 22 -4.91 -12.28 17.00
CA TYR A 22 -5.53 -12.46 18.31
C TYR A 22 -5.01 -11.50 19.35
N ARG A 23 -3.88 -10.86 19.09
CA ARG A 23 -3.28 -9.88 19.98
C ARG A 23 -3.77 -8.48 19.67
N ASP A 24 -4.09 -8.27 18.42
CA ASP A 24 -4.33 -6.92 17.91
C ASP A 24 -5.49 -6.90 16.94
N SER A 25 -6.68 -6.67 17.48
CA SER A 25 -7.87 -6.40 16.67
C SER A 25 -7.83 -4.99 16.10
N ASP A 26 -6.99 -4.11 16.65
CA ASP A 26 -6.90 -2.70 16.27
C ASP A 26 -5.57 -2.42 15.58
N ILE A 27 -5.50 -2.76 14.32
CA ILE A 27 -4.30 -2.54 13.50
C ILE A 27 -3.84 -1.07 13.51
N ASN A 28 -4.75 -0.14 13.74
CA ASN A 28 -4.43 1.29 13.81
C ASN A 28 -3.55 1.68 15.00
N ILE A 29 -3.37 0.80 16.00
CA ILE A 29 -2.45 1.04 17.10
C ILE A 29 -1.00 0.88 16.66
N THR A 30 -0.74 -0.15 15.86
CA THR A 30 0.61 -0.53 15.43
C THR A 30 0.97 -0.07 14.01
N HIS A 31 -0.02 0.34 13.22
CA HIS A 31 0.13 0.69 11.82
C HIS A 31 -0.57 2.00 11.49
N CYS A 32 -0.09 2.66 10.43
CA CYS A 32 -0.76 3.81 9.82
C CYS A 32 -1.32 3.41 8.46
N SER A 33 -2.49 3.94 8.11
CA SER A 33 -3.09 3.67 6.81
C SER A 33 -2.73 4.73 5.77
N PHE A 34 -2.56 4.28 4.55
CA PHE A 34 -2.34 5.12 3.37
C PHE A 34 -3.24 4.61 2.26
N GLU A 35 -3.84 5.50 1.50
CA GLU A 35 -4.74 5.12 0.42
C GLU A 35 -4.18 5.53 -0.93
N GLY A 36 -4.41 4.70 -1.92
CA GLY A 36 -4.00 4.98 -3.28
C GLY A 36 -4.05 3.75 -4.18
N THR A 37 -3.45 3.88 -5.34
CA THR A 37 -3.33 2.80 -6.32
C THR A 37 -1.95 2.16 -6.19
N PRO A 38 -1.87 0.86 -5.85
CA PRO A 38 -0.59 0.18 -5.72
C PRO A 38 0.01 -0.13 -7.08
N LYS A 39 1.31 -0.05 -7.16
CA LYS A 39 2.08 -0.34 -8.36
C LYS A 39 3.39 -1.02 -8.01
N LYS A 40 3.82 -1.95 -8.85
CA LYS A 40 5.14 -2.57 -8.71
C LYS A 40 6.24 -1.54 -8.94
N ASN A 41 7.29 -1.62 -8.13
CA ASN A 41 8.54 -0.96 -8.46
C ASN A 41 9.27 -1.82 -9.51
N PRO A 42 9.54 -1.29 -10.73
CA PRO A 42 10.17 -2.08 -11.77
C PRO A 42 11.62 -2.44 -11.51
N ARG A 43 12.26 -1.77 -10.56
CA ARG A 43 13.68 -1.96 -10.23
C ARG A 43 13.91 -2.76 -8.96
N ASP A 44 12.93 -2.77 -8.07
CA ASP A 44 13.07 -3.42 -6.76
C ASP A 44 11.75 -4.06 -6.35
N ASN A 45 11.72 -5.39 -6.36
CA ASN A 45 10.53 -6.16 -6.02
C ASN A 45 10.24 -6.24 -4.52
N THR A 46 11.10 -5.65 -3.69
CA THR A 46 10.88 -5.55 -2.24
C THR A 46 10.18 -4.26 -1.85
N ILE A 47 9.92 -3.38 -2.81
CA ILE A 47 9.29 -2.08 -2.59
C ILE A 47 7.99 -2.00 -3.38
N MET A 48 6.94 -1.52 -2.72
CA MET A 48 5.67 -1.19 -3.36
C MET A 48 5.56 0.31 -3.54
N ILE A 49 5.07 0.73 -4.69
CA ILE A 49 4.73 2.13 -4.97
C ILE A 49 3.23 2.29 -4.73
N LEU A 50 2.84 3.35 -4.02
CA LEU A 50 1.45 3.71 -3.82
C LEU A 50 1.20 5.11 -4.39
N LEU A 51 0.31 5.19 -5.37
CA LEU A 51 -0.05 6.43 -6.05
C LEU A 51 -1.34 6.99 -5.43
N PRO A 52 -1.28 8.08 -4.66
CA PRO A 52 -2.50 8.70 -4.13
C PRO A 52 -3.47 9.14 -5.23
N ASP A 53 -2.93 9.61 -6.35
CA ASP A 53 -3.71 9.96 -7.55
C ASP A 53 -3.01 9.41 -8.80
N PRO A 54 -3.45 8.24 -9.30
CA PRO A 54 -2.80 7.59 -10.43
C PRO A 54 -3.02 8.30 -11.77
N PHE A 55 -3.97 9.22 -11.86
CA PHE A 55 -4.30 9.93 -13.10
C PHE A 55 -3.59 11.26 -13.23
N ARG A 56 -2.92 11.70 -12.18
CA ARG A 56 -2.23 12.97 -12.17
C ARG A 56 -0.99 12.95 -13.08
N LYS A 57 -0.77 14.04 -13.82
CA LYS A 57 0.35 14.12 -14.77
C LYS A 57 1.70 14.11 -14.06
N ASN A 58 1.84 14.86 -12.97
CA ASN A 58 3.00 14.81 -12.09
C ASN A 58 2.66 13.92 -10.91
N LYS A 59 2.99 12.65 -11.02
CA LYS A 59 2.60 11.65 -10.02
C LYS A 59 3.50 11.74 -8.80
N GLU A 60 2.92 12.16 -7.70
CA GLU A 60 3.52 11.94 -6.39
C GLU A 60 3.21 10.52 -5.97
N PHE A 61 4.14 9.88 -5.29
CA PHE A 61 3.94 8.51 -4.85
C PHE A 61 4.71 8.23 -3.56
N TYR A 62 4.17 7.27 -2.82
CA TYR A 62 4.88 6.69 -1.68
C TYR A 62 5.64 5.46 -2.12
N GLU A 63 6.76 5.19 -1.46
CA GLU A 63 7.47 3.92 -1.56
C GLU A 63 7.53 3.29 -0.18
N PHE A 64 7.00 2.08 -0.06
CA PHE A 64 7.01 1.29 1.17
C PHE A 64 7.69 -0.04 0.93
N THR A 65 8.47 -0.49 1.88
CA THR A 65 8.97 -1.87 1.83
C THR A 65 7.81 -2.83 2.00
N ILE A 66 7.78 -3.91 1.23
CA ILE A 66 6.70 -4.89 1.31
C ILE A 66 6.63 -5.50 2.71
N ASP A 67 7.78 -5.69 3.36
CA ASP A 67 7.83 -6.23 4.72
C ASP A 67 7.17 -5.33 5.77
N SER A 68 7.00 -4.05 5.50
CA SER A 68 6.33 -3.13 6.41
C SER A 68 4.80 -3.15 6.30
N ILE A 69 4.26 -3.85 5.31
CA ILE A 69 2.83 -3.91 5.04
C ILE A 69 2.19 -4.95 5.96
N GLY A 70 1.31 -4.50 6.85
CA GLY A 70 0.56 -5.39 7.73
C GLY A 70 -0.73 -5.90 7.12
N GLN A 71 -1.40 -5.07 6.32
CA GLN A 71 -2.67 -5.42 5.68
C GLN A 71 -2.89 -4.54 4.45
N ILE A 72 -3.59 -5.09 3.45
CA ILE A 72 -4.06 -4.35 2.28
C ILE A 72 -5.55 -4.63 2.10
N GLU A 73 -6.33 -3.56 2.03
CA GLU A 73 -7.78 -3.64 1.80
C GLU A 73 -8.10 -3.02 0.44
N GLU A 74 -8.86 -3.72 -0.38
CA GLU A 74 -9.41 -3.13 -1.60
C GLU A 74 -10.60 -2.25 -1.20
N ILE A 75 -10.56 -0.97 -1.53
CA ILE A 75 -11.61 -0.02 -1.17
C ILE A 75 -12.45 0.44 -2.34
N GLY A 76 -12.06 0.13 -3.56
CA GLY A 76 -12.88 0.42 -4.73
C GLY A 76 -12.07 0.67 -5.97
N THR A 77 -12.77 1.18 -6.98
CA THR A 77 -12.20 1.57 -8.25
C THR A 77 -12.51 3.05 -8.49
N ILE A 78 -11.53 3.81 -8.93
CA ILE A 78 -11.72 5.19 -9.35
C ILE A 78 -11.61 5.29 -10.87
N THR A 79 -12.40 6.17 -11.46
CA THR A 79 -12.44 6.36 -12.91
C THR A 79 -12.30 7.84 -13.20
N ASN A 80 -11.45 8.18 -14.17
CA ASN A 80 -11.29 9.57 -14.61
C ASN A 80 -12.27 9.94 -15.73
N ARG A 81 -12.20 11.17 -16.21
CA ARG A 81 -13.08 11.69 -17.28
C ARG A 81 -12.89 10.95 -18.61
N ASP A 82 -11.71 10.40 -18.85
CA ASP A 82 -11.38 9.69 -20.08
C ASP A 82 -11.78 8.21 -20.03
N GLY A 83 -12.44 7.78 -18.96
CA GLY A 83 -12.87 6.41 -18.79
C GLY A 83 -11.79 5.45 -18.31
N GLN A 84 -10.61 5.95 -17.98
CA GLN A 84 -9.55 5.14 -17.40
C GLN A 84 -9.88 4.81 -15.96
N SER A 85 -9.65 3.56 -15.55
CA SER A 85 -9.94 3.09 -14.21
C SER A 85 -8.68 2.64 -13.50
N ALA A 86 -8.67 2.79 -12.18
CA ALA A 86 -7.59 2.30 -11.33
C ALA A 86 -8.18 1.76 -10.03
N LEU A 87 -7.59 0.68 -9.54
CA LEU A 87 -7.97 0.11 -8.26
C LEU A 87 -7.42 0.98 -7.13
N ARG A 88 -8.25 1.20 -6.13
CA ARG A 88 -7.86 1.93 -4.93
C ARG A 88 -7.83 0.99 -3.74
N VAL A 89 -6.74 1.05 -2.99
CA VAL A 89 -6.53 0.23 -1.80
C VAL A 89 -6.20 1.11 -0.62
N ARG A 90 -6.39 0.54 0.57
CA ARG A 90 -5.85 1.07 1.83
C ARG A 90 -4.77 0.12 2.29
N VAL A 91 -3.55 0.62 2.47
CA VAL A 91 -2.44 -0.16 2.99
C VAL A 91 -2.13 0.28 4.40
N TRP A 92 -1.89 -0.69 5.28
CA TRP A 92 -1.53 -0.46 6.67
C TRP A 92 -0.05 -0.73 6.83
N ILE A 93 0.70 0.31 7.14
CA ILE A 93 2.16 0.27 7.22
C ILE A 93 2.59 0.36 8.68
N LYS A 94 3.49 -0.51 9.08
CA LYS A 94 4.01 -0.57 10.43
C LYS A 94 4.60 0.78 10.85
N LYS A 95 4.22 1.26 12.03
CA LYS A 95 4.80 2.48 12.61
C LYS A 95 6.27 2.28 12.92
N GLY A 96 7.05 3.31 12.76
CA GLY A 96 8.48 3.29 13.08
C GLY A 96 9.38 2.85 11.93
N VAL A 97 8.82 2.45 10.78
CA VAL A 97 9.63 2.08 9.61
C VAL A 97 9.86 3.28 8.70
N PRO A 98 11.00 3.32 7.99
CA PRO A 98 11.23 4.36 7.00
C PRO A 98 10.38 4.13 5.74
N ALA A 99 9.93 5.23 5.14
CA ALA A 99 9.23 5.23 3.85
C ALA A 99 9.70 6.45 3.06
N ILE A 100 9.31 6.53 1.80
CA ILE A 100 9.70 7.63 0.93
C ILE A 100 8.46 8.25 0.29
N LYS A 101 8.37 9.59 0.37
CA LYS A 101 7.47 10.42 -0.42
C LYS A 101 8.24 11.70 -0.73
N ALA A 102 8.84 11.80 -1.92
CA ALA A 102 9.80 12.83 -2.30
C ALA A 102 11.08 12.80 -1.44
N LYS A 103 10.95 12.60 -0.13
CA LYS A 103 12.05 12.38 0.83
C LYS A 103 11.71 11.24 1.75
N SER A 104 12.73 10.68 2.40
CA SER A 104 12.53 9.68 3.46
C SER A 104 11.78 10.27 4.64
N PHE A 105 10.88 9.49 5.22
CA PHE A 105 10.18 9.83 6.45
C PHE A 105 9.94 8.56 7.27
N ILE A 106 9.62 8.72 8.54
CA ILE A 106 9.28 7.60 9.42
C ILE A 106 7.76 7.54 9.57
N VAL A 107 7.21 6.38 9.37
CA VAL A 107 5.77 6.13 9.54
C VAL A 107 5.45 6.20 11.04
N ARG A 108 4.51 7.06 11.40
CA ARG A 108 4.17 7.31 12.81
C ARG A 108 2.70 7.15 13.10
#